data_7f3c052bb597018c4b32b87a11c04b7c
#
_entry.id   7f3c052bb597018c4b32b87a11c04b7c
#
_cell.length_a   1.000
_cell.length_b   1.000
_cell.length_c   1.000
_cell.angle_alpha   90.00
_cell.angle_beta   90.00
_cell.angle_gamma   90.00
#
_symmetry.space_group_name_H-M   'P 1'
#
loop_
_entity.id
_entity.type
_entity.pdbx_description
1 polymer ?
#
loop_
_entity_poly.entity_id
_entity_poly.type
_entity_poly.pdbx_seq_one_letter_code
_entity_poly.pdbx_strand_id
1 'polypeptide(L)'
;HPAMHIYHYAPYETSHLAAMAARYGVCEAEVDGLLRDGVFVDLYPIVRRALRVGSRSYSIKMLEPLYMGEDSRTDMAVTKGDQSIEVYLSWGTAVAEGRERDAAEILQGIADYNEYDCVSTLKLRDWMLGLARERGIAPAVIPPELRVAFEESQTALGLRERARVLETSAEESGQELAVQHTERAE
;
A
#
# COMPACT_ATOMS: atom_id res chain seq x y z
N HIS A 1 -17.10 -10.72 1.58
CA HIS A 1 -17.38 -9.71 2.65
C HIS A 1 -17.90 -8.41 2.02
N PRO A 2 -19.18 -8.35 1.59
CA PRO A 2 -19.70 -7.25 0.76
C PRO A 2 -19.72 -5.87 1.45
N ALA A 3 -19.43 -5.80 2.73
CA ALA A 3 -19.39 -4.54 3.51
C ALA A 3 -17.97 -4.16 3.98
N MET A 4 -16.94 -4.95 3.66
CA MET A 4 -15.57 -4.66 4.06
C MET A 4 -14.87 -3.80 3.00
N HIS A 5 -14.12 -2.79 3.43
CA HIS A 5 -13.25 -2.01 2.58
C HIS A 5 -11.86 -1.92 3.21
N ILE A 6 -10.84 -2.11 2.37
CA ILE A 6 -9.44 -1.94 2.72
C ILE A 6 -8.96 -0.68 2.00
N TYR A 7 -8.80 0.41 2.76
CA TYR A 7 -8.33 1.67 2.20
C TYR A 7 -6.81 1.68 2.11
N HIS A 8 -6.30 2.13 0.96
CA HIS A 8 -4.87 2.27 0.72
C HIS A 8 -4.59 3.54 -0.11
N TYR A 9 -3.33 3.87 -0.30
CA TYR A 9 -2.92 5.04 -1.05
C TYR A 9 -1.89 4.68 -2.12
N ALA A 10 -2.29 4.76 -3.39
CA ALA A 10 -1.58 4.23 -4.55
C ALA A 10 -1.47 2.68 -4.56
N PRO A 11 -1.02 2.02 -5.63
CA PRO A 11 -1.15 0.58 -5.81
C PRO A 11 -0.10 -0.27 -5.05
N TYR A 12 0.62 0.31 -4.09
CA TYR A 12 1.71 -0.38 -3.39
C TYR A 12 1.23 -1.65 -2.67
N GLU A 13 0.18 -1.53 -1.85
CA GLU A 13 -0.33 -2.62 -1.02
C GLU A 13 -0.86 -3.78 -1.87
N THR A 14 -1.67 -3.48 -2.87
CA THR A 14 -2.27 -4.50 -3.75
C THR A 14 -1.21 -5.22 -4.58
N SER A 15 -0.23 -4.47 -5.12
CA SER A 15 0.87 -5.03 -5.92
C SER A 15 1.75 -5.95 -5.07
N HIS A 16 2.11 -5.53 -3.85
CA HIS A 16 2.96 -6.31 -2.97
C HIS A 16 2.25 -7.57 -2.43
N LEU A 17 0.97 -7.47 -2.06
CA LEU A 17 0.20 -8.64 -1.63
C LEU A 17 0.13 -9.70 -2.74
N ALA A 18 -0.15 -9.28 -3.98
CA ALA A 18 -0.18 -10.19 -5.11
C ALA A 18 1.20 -10.82 -5.39
N ALA A 19 2.28 -10.01 -5.36
CA ALA A 19 3.63 -10.50 -5.55
C ALA A 19 4.07 -11.47 -4.46
N MET A 20 3.77 -11.20 -3.20
CA MET A 20 4.08 -12.08 -2.07
C MET A 20 3.31 -13.39 -2.14
N ALA A 21 2.01 -13.35 -2.44
CA ALA A 21 1.20 -14.55 -2.60
C ALA A 21 1.78 -15.45 -3.71
N ALA A 22 2.10 -14.87 -4.86
CA ALA A 22 2.71 -15.59 -5.99
C ALA A 22 4.11 -16.13 -5.66
N ARG A 23 4.95 -15.35 -4.98
CA ARG A 23 6.34 -15.74 -4.66
C ARG A 23 6.41 -16.90 -3.66
N TYR A 24 5.55 -16.90 -2.67
CA TYR A 24 5.59 -17.88 -1.58
C TYR A 24 4.57 -19.00 -1.72
N GLY A 25 3.65 -18.92 -2.67
CA GLY A 25 2.59 -19.91 -2.89
C GLY A 25 1.62 -20.02 -1.71
N VAL A 26 1.39 -18.92 -0.98
CA VAL A 26 0.53 -18.88 0.21
C VAL A 26 -0.56 -17.82 0.07
N CYS A 27 -1.77 -18.14 0.54
CA CYS A 27 -2.92 -17.24 0.54
C CYS A 27 -3.30 -16.68 -0.85
N GLU A 28 -2.94 -17.38 -1.94
CA GLU A 28 -3.24 -16.92 -3.31
C GLU A 28 -4.74 -16.77 -3.55
N ALA A 29 -5.54 -17.73 -3.11
CA ALA A 29 -6.98 -17.72 -3.29
C ALA A 29 -7.65 -16.61 -2.47
N GLU A 30 -7.17 -16.34 -1.26
CA GLU A 30 -7.66 -15.28 -0.39
C GLU A 30 -7.34 -13.90 -0.96
N VAL A 31 -6.10 -13.68 -1.41
CA VAL A 31 -5.67 -12.42 -2.04
C VAL A 31 -6.45 -12.19 -3.34
N ASP A 32 -6.58 -13.23 -4.17
CA ASP A 32 -7.35 -13.17 -5.40
C ASP A 32 -8.84 -12.85 -5.12
N GLY A 33 -9.42 -13.47 -4.08
CA GLY A 33 -10.78 -13.18 -3.64
C GLY A 33 -10.95 -11.71 -3.24
N LEU A 34 -10.05 -11.16 -2.40
CA LEU A 34 -10.10 -9.76 -1.98
C LEU A 34 -9.99 -8.79 -3.16
N LEU A 35 -9.13 -9.11 -4.15
CA LEU A 35 -8.96 -8.28 -5.34
C LEU A 35 -10.20 -8.32 -6.25
N ARG A 36 -10.82 -9.52 -6.43
CA ARG A 36 -12.05 -9.67 -7.24
C ARG A 36 -13.26 -9.05 -6.60
N ASP A 37 -13.39 -9.17 -5.28
CA ASP A 37 -14.53 -8.62 -4.55
C ASP A 37 -14.47 -7.08 -4.47
N GLY A 38 -13.38 -6.46 -4.98
CA GLY A 38 -13.23 -5.02 -5.04
C GLY A 38 -13.20 -4.35 -3.66
N VAL A 39 -12.72 -5.08 -2.63
CA VAL A 39 -12.65 -4.55 -1.26
C VAL A 39 -11.56 -3.49 -1.07
N PHE A 40 -10.57 -3.46 -1.98
CA PHE A 40 -9.51 -2.46 -1.97
C PHE A 40 -9.99 -1.14 -2.56
N VAL A 41 -9.79 -0.06 -1.81
CA VAL A 41 -10.17 1.30 -2.20
C VAL A 41 -8.93 2.18 -2.23
N ASP A 42 -8.45 2.47 -3.43
CA ASP A 42 -7.32 3.38 -3.62
C ASP A 42 -7.77 4.84 -3.50
N LEU A 43 -7.30 5.52 -2.46
CA LEU A 43 -7.63 6.93 -2.22
C LEU A 43 -6.87 7.89 -3.14
N TYR A 44 -5.73 7.50 -3.71
CA TYR A 44 -4.91 8.38 -4.54
C TYR A 44 -5.65 8.93 -5.78
N PRO A 45 -6.29 8.11 -6.64
CA PRO A 45 -7.05 8.63 -7.77
C PRO A 45 -8.25 9.46 -7.35
N ILE A 46 -8.86 9.17 -6.19
CA ILE A 46 -9.98 9.95 -5.67
C ILE A 46 -9.50 11.35 -5.28
N VAL A 47 -8.42 11.42 -4.49
CA VAL A 47 -7.80 12.70 -4.10
C VAL A 47 -7.44 13.54 -5.33
N ARG A 48 -6.77 12.96 -6.31
CA ARG A 48 -6.35 13.66 -7.53
C ARG A 48 -7.51 14.23 -8.36
N ARG A 49 -8.65 13.56 -8.35
CA ARG A 49 -9.84 13.98 -9.09
C ARG A 49 -10.70 14.99 -8.32
N ALA A 50 -10.81 14.79 -7.00
CA ALA A 50 -11.72 15.56 -6.15
C ALA A 50 -11.09 16.86 -5.57
N LEU A 51 -9.78 16.88 -5.38
CA LEU A 51 -9.10 17.96 -4.67
C LEU A 51 -8.13 18.74 -5.57
N ARG A 52 -8.05 20.04 -5.30
CA ARG A 52 -6.97 20.91 -5.78
C ARG A 52 -6.19 21.40 -4.57
N VAL A 53 -4.96 20.96 -4.44
CA VAL A 53 -4.08 21.32 -3.33
C VAL A 53 -2.91 22.15 -3.81
N GLY A 54 -2.46 23.10 -3.00
CA GLY A 54 -1.31 23.96 -3.30
C GLY A 54 0.05 23.29 -3.09
N SER A 55 0.07 21.95 -2.98
CA SER A 55 1.30 21.18 -2.82
C SER A 55 1.93 20.83 -4.17
N ARG A 56 3.26 20.60 -4.18
CA ARG A 56 4.01 20.19 -5.38
C ARG A 56 3.68 18.76 -5.83
N SER A 57 3.15 17.92 -4.96
CA SER A 57 2.76 16.56 -5.29
C SER A 57 1.55 16.13 -4.47
N TYR A 58 0.91 15.06 -4.93
CA TYR A 58 -0.20 14.42 -4.25
C TYR A 58 0.25 13.19 -3.44
N SER A 59 1.53 13.13 -3.01
CA SER A 59 1.94 12.05 -2.10
C SER A 59 1.23 12.23 -0.75
N ILE A 60 0.91 11.12 -0.08
CA ILE A 60 0.17 11.17 1.20
C ILE A 60 0.90 12.07 2.22
N LYS A 61 2.23 11.99 2.29
CA LYS A 61 3.08 12.80 3.18
C LYS A 61 2.93 14.31 2.95
N MET A 62 2.69 14.72 1.70
CA MET A 62 2.49 16.13 1.37
C MET A 62 1.06 16.60 1.66
N LEU A 63 0.13 15.69 1.86
CA LEU A 63 -1.25 15.98 2.21
C LEU A 63 -1.49 15.92 3.72
N GLU A 64 -0.69 15.19 4.47
CA GLU A 64 -0.81 15.02 5.92
C GLU A 64 -1.03 16.33 6.70
N PRO A 65 -0.35 17.46 6.39
CA PRO A 65 -0.58 18.72 7.07
C PRO A 65 -2.03 19.25 6.95
N LEU A 66 -2.82 18.76 5.99
CA LEU A 66 -4.20 19.18 5.79
C LEU A 66 -5.18 18.47 6.72
N TYR A 67 -4.85 17.30 7.25
CA TYR A 67 -5.77 16.46 8.01
C TYR A 67 -5.18 15.81 9.27
N MET A 68 -3.87 15.77 9.43
CA MET A 68 -3.21 15.19 10.61
C MET A 68 -3.07 16.18 11.77
N GLY A 69 -3.06 17.49 11.49
CA GLY A 69 -2.92 18.52 12.52
C GLY A 69 -1.59 18.40 13.28
N GLU A 70 -1.67 18.35 14.61
CA GLU A 70 -0.50 18.24 15.49
C GLU A 70 0.13 16.83 15.47
N ASP A 71 -0.59 15.81 14.99
CA ASP A 71 -0.09 14.43 14.86
C ASP A 71 0.82 14.24 13.62
N SER A 72 1.50 15.30 13.17
CA SER A 72 2.38 15.19 11.99
C SER A 72 3.69 14.45 12.33
N ARG A 73 4.35 13.86 11.29
CA ARG A 73 5.56 13.00 11.40
C ARG A 73 6.80 13.64 12.01
N THR A 74 6.72 14.82 12.63
CA THR A 74 7.88 15.65 13.01
C THR A 74 8.87 14.95 13.94
N ASP A 75 8.43 13.94 14.71
CA ASP A 75 9.24 13.29 15.75
C ASP A 75 9.45 11.77 15.53
N MET A 76 9.17 11.24 14.34
CA MET A 76 9.32 9.81 14.07
C MET A 76 10.76 9.46 13.67
N ALA A 77 11.32 8.41 14.26
CA ALA A 77 12.66 7.89 13.96
C ALA A 77 12.78 7.39 12.50
N VAL A 78 11.68 6.88 11.94
CA VAL A 78 11.58 6.44 10.53
C VAL A 78 10.64 7.38 9.79
N THR A 79 11.15 8.08 8.78
CA THR A 79 10.36 9.07 8.03
C THR A 79 10.15 8.72 6.55
N LYS A 80 10.85 7.69 6.04
CA LYS A 80 10.77 7.28 4.63
C LYS A 80 10.70 5.76 4.50
N GLY A 81 9.98 5.27 3.49
CA GLY A 81 9.81 3.84 3.24
C GLY A 81 11.11 3.10 2.88
N ASP A 82 12.06 3.75 2.21
CA ASP A 82 13.40 3.22 1.93
C ASP A 82 14.21 3.01 3.22
N GLN A 83 14.07 3.89 4.21
CA GLN A 83 14.69 3.73 5.52
C GLN A 83 14.16 2.51 6.29
N SER A 84 12.93 2.08 6.05
CA SER A 84 12.34 0.91 6.71
C SER A 84 13.11 -0.38 6.40
N ILE A 85 13.65 -0.52 5.17
CA ILE A 85 14.46 -1.68 4.78
C ILE A 85 15.79 -1.68 5.54
N GLU A 86 16.49 -0.53 5.60
CA GLU A 86 17.76 -0.41 6.33
C GLU A 86 17.57 -0.65 7.83
N VAL A 87 16.48 -0.12 8.39
CA VAL A 87 16.12 -0.32 9.80
C VAL A 87 15.80 -1.79 10.08
N TYR A 88 15.09 -2.48 9.16
CA TYR A 88 14.82 -3.90 9.30
C TYR A 88 16.08 -4.77 9.22
N LEU A 89 17.04 -4.43 8.34
CA LEU A 89 18.34 -5.10 8.28
C LEU A 89 19.14 -4.87 9.59
N SER A 90 19.07 -3.67 10.17
CA SER A 90 19.68 -3.36 11.47
C SER A 90 19.08 -4.18 12.60
N TRP A 91 17.77 -4.42 12.57
CA TRP A 91 17.08 -5.36 13.46
C TRP A 91 17.66 -6.78 13.34
N GLY A 92 17.79 -7.30 12.12
CA GLY A 92 18.37 -8.62 11.88
C GLY A 92 19.80 -8.74 12.43
N THR A 93 20.62 -7.70 12.27
CA THR A 93 21.97 -7.63 12.84
C THR A 93 21.94 -7.64 14.38
N ALA A 94 21.06 -6.85 15.00
CA ALA A 94 20.91 -6.81 16.45
C ALA A 94 20.50 -8.17 17.02
N VAL A 95 19.58 -8.88 16.36
CA VAL A 95 19.18 -10.25 16.72
C VAL A 95 20.37 -11.21 16.62
N ALA A 96 21.12 -11.18 15.52
CA ALA A 96 22.26 -12.06 15.30
C ALA A 96 23.39 -11.84 16.34
N GLU A 97 23.54 -10.61 16.83
CA GLU A 97 24.53 -10.23 17.85
C GLU A 97 24.02 -10.42 19.31
N GLY A 98 22.78 -10.91 19.49
CA GLY A 98 22.18 -11.12 20.82
C GLY A 98 21.79 -9.83 21.55
N ARG A 99 21.66 -8.71 20.83
CA ARG A 99 21.24 -7.41 21.37
C ARG A 99 19.71 -7.30 21.43
N GLU A 100 19.10 -8.12 22.29
CA GLU A 100 17.65 -8.28 22.35
C GLU A 100 16.89 -6.96 22.59
N ARG A 101 17.41 -6.11 23.46
CA ARG A 101 16.80 -4.82 23.77
C ARG A 101 16.81 -3.89 22.55
N ASP A 102 17.94 -3.76 21.88
CA ASP A 102 18.08 -2.93 20.68
C ASP A 102 17.16 -3.47 19.56
N ALA A 103 17.12 -4.79 19.39
CA ALA A 103 16.24 -5.43 18.42
C ALA A 103 14.75 -5.12 18.70
N ALA A 104 14.33 -5.17 19.97
CA ALA A 104 12.95 -4.83 20.34
C ALA A 104 12.62 -3.35 20.08
N GLU A 105 13.54 -2.43 20.41
CA GLU A 105 13.37 -0.99 20.16
C GLU A 105 13.30 -0.67 18.66
N ILE A 106 14.13 -1.31 17.84
CA ILE A 106 14.10 -1.16 16.37
C ILE A 106 12.78 -1.66 15.79
N LEU A 107 12.32 -2.85 16.22
CA LEU A 107 11.07 -3.42 15.72
C LEU A 107 9.87 -2.58 16.14
N GLN A 108 9.87 -2.02 17.36
CA GLN A 108 8.83 -1.11 17.80
C GLN A 108 8.78 0.16 16.93
N GLY A 109 9.93 0.74 16.60
CA GLY A 109 9.98 1.90 15.70
C GLY A 109 9.39 1.62 14.30
N ILE A 110 9.58 0.41 13.77
CA ILE A 110 8.94 -0.02 12.52
C ILE A 110 7.42 -0.16 12.70
N ALA A 111 6.97 -0.73 13.82
CA ALA A 111 5.56 -0.88 14.13
C ALA A 111 4.87 0.48 14.26
N ASP A 112 5.46 1.42 14.98
CA ASP A 112 4.95 2.79 15.16
C ASP A 112 4.83 3.52 13.81
N TYR A 113 5.81 3.35 12.93
CA TYR A 113 5.76 3.91 11.58
C TYR A 113 4.59 3.33 10.75
N ASN A 114 4.42 2.00 10.78
CA ASN A 114 3.33 1.35 10.06
C ASN A 114 1.96 1.73 10.64
N GLU A 115 1.84 1.83 11.96
CA GLU A 115 0.61 2.30 12.61
C GLU A 115 0.27 3.72 12.16
N TYR A 116 1.27 4.60 12.12
CA TYR A 116 1.07 5.97 11.64
C TYR A 116 0.56 6.00 10.20
N ASP A 117 1.11 5.21 9.29
CA ASP A 117 0.68 5.16 7.89
C ASP A 117 -0.79 4.67 7.78
N CYS A 118 -1.18 3.70 8.59
CA CYS A 118 -2.57 3.23 8.66
C CYS A 118 -3.51 4.34 9.18
N VAL A 119 -3.12 5.02 10.27
CA VAL A 119 -3.89 6.13 10.87
C VAL A 119 -3.98 7.30 9.89
N SER A 120 -2.90 7.63 9.19
CA SER A 120 -2.87 8.68 8.17
C SER A 120 -3.87 8.39 7.05
N THR A 121 -3.88 7.16 6.52
CA THR A 121 -4.84 6.74 5.50
C THR A 121 -6.28 6.80 5.98
N LEU A 122 -6.55 6.38 7.23
CA LEU A 122 -7.87 6.48 7.85
C LEU A 122 -8.33 7.93 7.98
N LYS A 123 -7.48 8.81 8.52
CA LYS A 123 -7.78 10.24 8.68
C LYS A 123 -7.98 10.94 7.34
N LEU A 124 -7.20 10.60 6.31
CA LEU A 124 -7.41 11.10 4.95
C LEU A 124 -8.82 10.77 4.44
N ARG A 125 -9.23 9.50 4.57
CA ARG A 125 -10.59 9.07 4.18
C ARG A 125 -11.65 9.88 4.91
N ASP A 126 -11.53 10.00 6.22
CA ASP A 126 -12.53 10.68 7.05
C ASP A 126 -12.61 12.18 6.76
N TRP A 127 -11.47 12.81 6.54
CA TRP A 127 -11.39 14.21 6.11
C TRP A 127 -12.06 14.43 4.75
N MET A 128 -11.80 13.56 3.76
CA MET A 128 -12.46 13.64 2.45
C MET A 128 -13.98 13.47 2.56
N LEU A 129 -14.45 12.53 3.38
CA LEU A 129 -15.87 12.34 3.64
C LEU A 129 -16.49 13.57 4.36
N GLY A 130 -15.74 14.21 5.25
CA GLY A 130 -16.11 15.49 5.86
C GLY A 130 -16.31 16.58 4.82
N LEU A 131 -15.34 16.79 3.96
CA LEU A 131 -15.43 17.77 2.86
C LEU A 131 -16.60 17.52 1.92
N ALA A 132 -16.89 16.25 1.61
CA ALA A 132 -18.03 15.88 0.77
C ALA A 132 -19.36 16.28 1.47
N ARG A 133 -19.51 16.00 2.76
CA ARG A 133 -20.70 16.38 3.54
C ARG A 133 -20.87 17.91 3.61
N GLU A 134 -19.81 18.65 3.88
CA GLU A 134 -19.81 20.12 3.91
C GLU A 134 -20.26 20.74 2.58
N ARG A 135 -19.93 20.06 1.46
CA ARG A 135 -20.30 20.47 0.10
C ARG A 135 -21.65 19.94 -0.36
N GLY A 136 -22.38 19.22 0.48
CA GLY A 136 -23.66 18.59 0.12
C GLY A 136 -23.52 17.50 -0.95
N ILE A 137 -22.33 16.90 -1.11
CA ILE A 137 -22.09 15.81 -2.04
C ILE A 137 -22.60 14.52 -1.41
N ALA A 138 -23.73 14.04 -1.92
CA ALA A 138 -24.29 12.75 -1.50
C ALA A 138 -23.50 11.58 -2.13
N PRO A 139 -23.45 10.42 -1.46
CA PRO A 139 -22.96 9.20 -2.08
C PRO A 139 -23.71 8.92 -3.38
N ALA A 140 -22.96 8.59 -4.45
CA ALA A 140 -23.58 8.22 -5.71
C ALA A 140 -24.30 6.88 -5.55
N VAL A 141 -25.59 6.85 -5.90
CA VAL A 141 -26.32 5.59 -6.10
C VAL A 141 -25.94 5.08 -7.48
N ILE A 142 -25.12 4.04 -7.53
CA ILE A 142 -24.74 3.39 -8.78
C ILE A 142 -25.92 2.53 -9.23
N PRO A 143 -26.53 2.82 -10.39
CA PRO A 143 -27.60 1.98 -10.94
C PRO A 143 -27.13 0.53 -11.10
N PRO A 144 -28.00 -0.47 -10.91
CA PRO A 144 -27.63 -1.89 -10.99
C PRO A 144 -26.89 -2.25 -12.29
N GLU A 145 -27.31 -1.69 -13.43
CA GLU A 145 -26.73 -1.92 -14.75
C GLU A 145 -25.28 -1.41 -14.86
N LEU A 146 -24.96 -0.29 -14.19
CA LEU A 146 -23.60 0.26 -14.16
C LEU A 146 -22.72 -0.46 -13.11
N ARG A 147 -23.34 -1.13 -12.15
CA ARG A 147 -22.62 -1.90 -11.13
C ARG A 147 -21.92 -3.10 -11.77
N VAL A 148 -22.61 -3.85 -12.65
CA VAL A 148 -22.02 -4.98 -13.37
C VAL A 148 -20.86 -4.53 -14.25
N ALA A 149 -21.05 -3.46 -15.04
CA ALA A 149 -19.98 -2.92 -15.89
C ALA A 149 -18.77 -2.41 -15.08
N PHE A 150 -19.01 -1.86 -13.89
CA PHE A 150 -17.93 -1.41 -12.98
C PHE A 150 -17.17 -2.61 -12.40
N GLU A 151 -17.88 -3.66 -11.97
CA GLU A 151 -17.29 -4.89 -11.44
C GLU A 151 -16.44 -5.60 -12.51
N GLU A 152 -16.95 -5.71 -13.74
CA GLU A 152 -16.21 -6.25 -14.88
C GLU A 152 -14.94 -5.42 -15.19
N SER A 153 -15.04 -4.10 -15.15
CA SER A 153 -13.90 -3.18 -15.34
C SER A 153 -12.85 -3.33 -14.25
N GLN A 154 -13.25 -3.46 -12.98
CA GLN A 154 -12.35 -3.68 -11.87
C GLN A 154 -11.64 -5.04 -11.99
N THR A 155 -12.36 -6.09 -12.36
CA THR A 155 -11.79 -7.41 -12.62
C THR A 155 -10.76 -7.38 -13.75
N ALA A 156 -11.04 -6.68 -14.85
CA ALA A 156 -10.10 -6.52 -15.96
C ALA A 156 -8.84 -5.74 -15.57
N LEU A 157 -8.98 -4.69 -14.73
CA LEU A 157 -7.86 -3.93 -14.19
C LEU A 157 -7.01 -4.79 -13.25
N GLY A 158 -7.65 -5.57 -12.37
CA GLY A 158 -6.97 -6.51 -11.48
C GLY A 158 -6.17 -7.57 -12.24
N LEU A 159 -6.74 -8.13 -13.30
CA LEU A 159 -6.05 -9.11 -14.15
C LEU A 159 -4.83 -8.51 -14.88
N ARG A 160 -4.93 -7.27 -15.37
CA ARG A 160 -3.80 -6.56 -16.01
C ARG A 160 -2.67 -6.28 -15.02
N GLU A 161 -3.01 -5.85 -13.80
CA GLU A 161 -2.01 -5.62 -12.76
C GLU A 161 -1.30 -6.91 -12.34
N ARG A 162 -2.04 -8.01 -12.20
CA ARG A 162 -1.47 -9.34 -11.93
C ARG A 162 -0.54 -9.80 -13.06
N ALA A 163 -0.94 -9.61 -14.32
CA ALA A 163 -0.09 -9.95 -15.46
C ALA A 163 1.23 -9.17 -15.41
N ARG A 164 1.17 -7.86 -15.12
CA ARG A 164 2.36 -7.02 -14.99
C ARG A 164 3.28 -7.47 -13.86
N VAL A 165 2.72 -7.82 -12.70
CA VAL A 165 3.50 -8.32 -11.55
C VAL A 165 4.20 -9.64 -11.89
N LEU A 166 3.51 -10.55 -12.58
CA LEU A 166 4.09 -11.82 -13.02
C LEU A 166 5.20 -11.64 -14.04
N GLU A 167 5.05 -10.70 -14.98
CA GLU A 167 6.10 -10.35 -15.95
C GLU A 167 7.34 -9.81 -15.24
N THR A 168 7.19 -8.85 -14.33
CA THR A 168 8.31 -8.29 -13.56
C THR A 168 9.02 -9.36 -12.71
N SER A 169 8.26 -10.22 -12.03
CA SER A 169 8.81 -11.31 -11.22
C SER A 169 9.55 -12.36 -12.07
N ALA A 170 9.07 -12.63 -13.29
CA ALA A 170 9.75 -13.53 -14.22
C ALA A 170 11.07 -12.93 -14.74
N GLU A 171 11.10 -11.62 -15.01
CA GLU A 171 12.32 -10.90 -15.42
C GLU A 171 13.35 -10.89 -14.29
N GLU A 172 12.96 -10.59 -13.05
CA GLU A 172 13.85 -10.62 -11.88
C GLU A 172 14.42 -12.03 -11.64
N SER A 173 13.58 -13.07 -11.70
CA SER A 173 14.02 -14.45 -11.55
C SER A 173 14.95 -14.89 -12.67
N GLY A 174 14.74 -14.44 -13.90
CA GLY A 174 15.61 -14.69 -15.05
C GLY A 174 16.97 -14.01 -14.88
N GLN A 175 17.03 -12.80 -14.34
CA GLN A 175 18.27 -12.08 -14.04
C GLN A 175 19.07 -12.77 -12.91
N GLU A 176 18.41 -13.23 -11.86
CA GLU A 176 19.04 -13.93 -10.74
C GLU A 176 19.69 -15.24 -11.17
N LEU A 177 19.01 -16.02 -12.04
CA LEU A 177 19.54 -17.23 -12.64
C LEU A 177 20.74 -16.94 -13.57
N ALA A 178 20.70 -15.86 -14.33
CA ALA A 178 21.81 -15.47 -15.21
C ALA A 178 23.07 -15.09 -14.42
N VAL A 179 22.92 -14.35 -13.31
CA VAL A 179 24.03 -13.99 -12.40
C VAL A 179 24.64 -15.23 -11.77
N GLN A 180 23.84 -16.17 -11.26
CA GLN A 180 24.33 -17.42 -10.67
C GLN A 180 25.06 -18.31 -11.68
N HIS A 181 24.65 -18.30 -12.95
CA HIS A 181 25.35 -19.03 -14.00
C HIS A 181 26.68 -18.38 -14.37
N THR A 182 26.80 -17.07 -14.28
CA THR A 182 28.07 -16.35 -14.57
C THR A 182 29.07 -16.56 -13.44
N GLU A 183 28.67 -16.53 -12.19
CA GLU A 183 29.55 -16.79 -11.03
C GLU A 183 30.01 -18.25 -10.91
N ARG A 184 29.33 -19.20 -11.53
CA ARG A 184 29.77 -20.60 -11.58
C ARG A 184 30.73 -20.92 -12.77
N ALA A 185 30.87 -19.98 -13.69
CA ALA A 185 31.69 -20.13 -14.88
C ALA A 185 33.10 -19.46 -14.75
N GLU A 186 33.32 -18.68 -13.68
CA GLU A 186 34.63 -18.16 -13.24
C GLU A 186 35.21 -19.09 -12.14
#